data_2492f5968c1df6358b609643893fbe42
#
_entry.id   2492f5968c1df6358b609643893fbe42
#
_cell.length_a   1.000
_cell.length_b   1.000
_cell.length_c   1.000
_cell.angle_alpha   90.00
_cell.angle_beta   90.00
_cell.angle_gamma   90.00
#
_symmetry.space_group_name_H-M   'P 1'
#
loop_
_entity.id
_entity.type
_entity.pdbx_description
1 polymer ?
#
loop_
_entity_poly.entity_id
_entity_poly.type
_entity_poly.pdbx_seq_one_letter_code
_entity_poly.pdbx_strand_id
1 'polypeptide(L)'
;MDKKLRTKDKILQASIELFNQQGERQVTTNHIAAHLGISPGNLYYHFRNKEDIVRQIFKEYAKLLDNRLQPPTRPSEALDALAQYLDVVFELMWRFHFFYANLPDILSRDPMLQQDYLQVQKGVLAKVISVLQALKAADVIEIENADIPNFAHTVKLVVTFWVSYLKTQAPHAAIDQAQAYQGVLKILLLFKPY
;
A
#
# COMPACT_ATOMS: atom_id res chain seq x y z
N MET A 1 -11.53 20.14 -17.51
CA MET A 1 -11.07 19.40 -18.71
C MET A 1 -10.50 18.06 -18.24
N ASP A 2 -11.24 16.99 -18.42
CA ASP A 2 -10.74 15.64 -18.08
C ASP A 2 -9.58 15.29 -19.00
N LYS A 3 -8.40 15.13 -18.40
CA LYS A 3 -7.19 14.71 -19.12
C LYS A 3 -7.43 13.26 -19.59
N LYS A 4 -7.68 13.08 -20.87
CA LYS A 4 -7.88 11.74 -21.47
C LYS A 4 -6.72 10.84 -21.06
N LEU A 5 -6.98 9.84 -20.22
CA LEU A 5 -5.98 8.89 -19.73
C LEU A 5 -5.29 8.21 -20.93
N ARG A 6 -3.96 8.08 -20.86
CA ARG A 6 -3.19 7.34 -21.86
C ARG A 6 -3.54 5.85 -21.76
N THR A 7 -3.40 5.11 -22.86
CA THR A 7 -3.69 3.66 -22.90
C THR A 7 -2.92 2.90 -21.82
N LYS A 8 -1.66 3.25 -21.59
CA LYS A 8 -0.86 2.66 -20.51
C LYS A 8 -1.51 2.83 -19.12
N ASP A 9 -2.01 4.03 -18.81
CA ASP A 9 -2.64 4.32 -17.53
C ASP A 9 -3.97 3.57 -17.37
N LYS A 10 -4.73 3.43 -18.48
CA LYS A 10 -5.96 2.62 -18.50
C LYS A 10 -5.68 1.14 -18.22
N ILE A 11 -4.61 0.58 -18.80
CA ILE A 11 -4.19 -0.80 -18.55
C ILE A 11 -3.86 -0.99 -17.06
N LEU A 12 -3.11 -0.07 -16.44
CA LEU A 12 -2.78 -0.17 -15.02
C LEU A 12 -4.02 -0.09 -14.15
N GLN A 13 -4.94 0.85 -14.43
CA GLN A 13 -6.18 0.98 -13.66
C GLN A 13 -7.07 -0.26 -13.77
N ALA A 14 -7.32 -0.76 -14.98
CA ALA A 14 -8.08 -1.98 -15.20
C ALA A 14 -7.41 -3.20 -14.55
N SER A 15 -6.07 -3.25 -14.54
CA SER A 15 -5.33 -4.33 -13.88
C SER A 15 -5.55 -4.30 -12.36
N ILE A 16 -5.46 -3.13 -11.73
CA ILE A 16 -5.73 -2.97 -10.29
C ILE A 16 -7.16 -3.41 -9.96
N GLU A 17 -8.15 -2.98 -10.74
CA GLU A 17 -9.56 -3.35 -10.56
C GLU A 17 -9.76 -4.87 -10.64
N LEU A 18 -9.26 -5.50 -11.71
CA LEU A 18 -9.38 -6.95 -11.91
C LEU A 18 -8.62 -7.75 -10.84
N PHE A 19 -7.40 -7.33 -10.47
CA PHE A 19 -6.62 -7.99 -9.44
C PHE A 19 -7.30 -7.89 -8.07
N ASN A 20 -7.92 -6.77 -7.76
CA ASN A 20 -8.70 -6.59 -6.54
C ASN A 20 -9.95 -7.47 -6.51
N GLN A 21 -10.65 -7.62 -7.63
CA GLN A 21 -11.91 -8.37 -7.72
C GLN A 21 -11.69 -9.88 -7.77
N GLN A 22 -10.72 -10.34 -8.57
CA GLN A 22 -10.56 -11.75 -8.93
C GLN A 22 -9.30 -12.40 -8.34
N GLY A 23 -8.40 -11.58 -7.76
CA GLY A 23 -7.07 -12.02 -7.33
C GLY A 23 -6.04 -11.97 -8.47
N GLU A 24 -4.84 -11.54 -8.15
CA GLU A 24 -3.77 -11.33 -9.14
C GLU A 24 -3.43 -12.62 -9.92
N ARG A 25 -3.41 -13.78 -9.24
CA ARG A 25 -3.07 -15.06 -9.90
C ARG A 25 -4.05 -15.45 -11.00
N GLN A 26 -5.35 -15.18 -10.82
CA GLN A 26 -6.41 -15.60 -11.76
C GLN A 26 -6.47 -14.72 -13.00
N VAL A 27 -6.00 -13.48 -12.91
CA VAL A 27 -6.07 -12.50 -14.00
C VAL A 27 -4.86 -12.65 -14.92
N THR A 28 -5.13 -12.82 -16.21
CA THR A 28 -4.12 -12.83 -17.27
C THR A 28 -4.10 -11.51 -18.05
N THR A 29 -3.05 -11.26 -18.83
CA THR A 29 -2.97 -10.11 -19.74
C THR A 29 -4.12 -10.11 -20.77
N ASN A 30 -4.59 -11.30 -21.20
CA ASN A 30 -5.74 -11.43 -22.10
C ASN A 30 -7.05 -11.01 -21.41
N HIS A 31 -7.23 -11.30 -20.11
CA HIS A 31 -8.40 -10.81 -19.35
C HIS A 31 -8.40 -9.28 -19.28
N ILE A 32 -7.23 -8.67 -19.05
CA ILE A 32 -7.07 -7.20 -19.01
C ILE A 32 -7.37 -6.59 -20.37
N ALA A 33 -6.83 -7.16 -21.47
CA ALA A 33 -7.07 -6.67 -22.81
C ALA A 33 -8.55 -6.77 -23.20
N ALA A 34 -9.21 -7.91 -22.89
CA ALA A 34 -10.64 -8.10 -23.14
C ALA A 34 -11.50 -7.11 -22.33
N HIS A 35 -11.18 -6.89 -21.05
CA HIS A 35 -11.88 -5.92 -20.19
C HIS A 35 -11.84 -4.49 -20.77
N LEU A 36 -10.72 -4.11 -21.38
CA LEU A 36 -10.53 -2.79 -21.99
C LEU A 36 -11.03 -2.69 -23.43
N GLY A 37 -11.43 -3.80 -24.06
CA GLY A 37 -11.80 -3.83 -25.48
C GLY A 37 -10.63 -3.54 -26.42
N ILE A 38 -9.38 -3.87 -26.01
CA ILE A 38 -8.18 -3.72 -26.83
C ILE A 38 -7.64 -5.09 -27.27
N SER A 39 -6.88 -5.13 -28.37
CA SER A 39 -6.21 -6.36 -28.77
C SER A 39 -5.08 -6.73 -27.79
N PRO A 40 -4.76 -8.03 -27.61
CA PRO A 40 -3.60 -8.46 -26.84
C PRO A 40 -2.29 -7.83 -27.35
N GLY A 41 -2.14 -7.67 -28.67
CA GLY A 41 -0.97 -7.00 -29.28
C GLY A 41 -0.82 -5.55 -28.81
N ASN A 42 -1.92 -4.81 -28.66
CA ASN A 42 -1.90 -3.45 -28.11
C ASN A 42 -1.46 -3.42 -26.65
N LEU A 43 -1.91 -4.38 -25.83
CA LEU A 43 -1.44 -4.51 -24.45
C LEU A 43 0.06 -4.82 -24.41
N TYR A 44 0.54 -5.79 -25.21
CA TYR A 44 1.97 -6.17 -25.27
C TYR A 44 2.88 -5.08 -25.83
N TYR A 45 2.35 -4.12 -26.60
CA TYR A 45 3.09 -2.92 -26.96
C TYR A 45 3.47 -2.06 -25.75
N HIS A 46 2.64 -2.06 -24.69
CA HIS A 46 2.85 -1.27 -23.47
C HIS A 46 3.54 -2.04 -22.35
N PHE A 47 3.29 -3.35 -22.24
CA PHE A 47 3.79 -4.21 -21.14
C PHE A 47 4.16 -5.59 -21.68
N ARG A 48 5.37 -6.05 -21.36
CA ARG A 48 5.90 -7.33 -21.86
C ARG A 48 5.15 -8.55 -21.32
N ASN A 49 4.72 -8.48 -20.07
CA ASN A 49 4.03 -9.55 -19.33
C ASN A 49 3.26 -8.97 -18.13
N LYS A 50 2.59 -9.83 -17.36
CA LYS A 50 1.84 -9.45 -16.17
C LYS A 50 2.75 -8.91 -15.06
N GLU A 51 3.92 -9.49 -14.88
CA GLU A 51 4.91 -9.06 -13.88
C GLU A 51 5.36 -7.61 -14.14
N ASP A 52 5.49 -7.23 -15.40
CA ASP A 52 5.82 -5.85 -15.78
C ASP A 52 4.69 -4.87 -15.41
N ILE A 53 3.43 -5.29 -15.54
CA ILE A 53 2.26 -4.53 -15.07
C ILE A 53 2.30 -4.38 -13.54
N VAL A 54 2.54 -5.47 -12.81
CA VAL A 54 2.62 -5.46 -11.33
C VAL A 54 3.76 -4.56 -10.85
N ARG A 55 4.94 -4.62 -11.48
CA ARG A 55 6.06 -3.71 -11.17
C ARG A 55 5.70 -2.25 -11.42
N GLN A 56 4.98 -1.95 -12.49
CA GLN A 56 4.57 -0.57 -12.77
C GLN A 56 3.51 -0.08 -11.78
N ILE A 57 2.57 -0.94 -11.37
CA ILE A 57 1.61 -0.65 -10.28
C ILE A 57 2.37 -0.37 -8.98
N PHE A 58 3.39 -1.18 -8.65
CA PHE A 58 4.22 -0.94 -7.47
C PHE A 58 4.96 0.40 -7.53
N LYS A 59 5.42 0.84 -8.70
CA LYS A 59 6.03 2.18 -8.85
C LYS A 59 5.04 3.31 -8.55
N GLU A 60 3.77 3.16 -8.94
CA GLU A 60 2.73 4.13 -8.57
C GLU A 60 2.46 4.14 -7.07
N TYR A 61 2.38 2.95 -6.46
CA TYR A 61 2.27 2.77 -5.02
C TYR A 61 3.43 3.45 -4.27
N ALA A 62 4.68 3.18 -4.68
CA ALA A 62 5.87 3.76 -4.07
C ALA A 62 5.92 5.29 -4.20
N LYS A 63 5.54 5.81 -5.37
CA LYS A 63 5.44 7.25 -5.61
C LYS A 63 4.39 7.93 -4.74
N LEU A 64 3.24 7.27 -4.51
CA LEU A 64 2.19 7.79 -3.64
C LEU A 64 2.70 7.86 -2.19
N LEU A 65 3.35 6.80 -1.70
CA LEU A 65 4.00 6.79 -0.39
C LEU A 65 5.04 7.92 -0.26
N ASP A 66 5.92 8.06 -1.25
CA ASP A 66 6.99 9.06 -1.18
C ASP A 66 6.44 10.48 -1.19
N ASN A 67 5.46 10.76 -2.01
CA ASN A 67 4.87 12.10 -2.12
C ASN A 67 4.02 12.50 -0.90
N ARG A 68 3.34 11.55 -0.26
CA ARG A 68 2.34 11.85 0.76
C ARG A 68 2.79 11.57 2.19
N LEU A 69 3.73 10.66 2.38
CA LEU A 69 4.33 10.43 3.69
C LEU A 69 5.51 11.37 3.89
N GLN A 70 5.24 12.62 4.27
CA GLN A 70 6.28 13.58 4.61
C GLN A 70 6.42 13.65 6.14
N PRO A 71 7.64 13.51 6.70
CA PRO A 71 7.83 13.66 8.14
C PRO A 71 7.55 15.10 8.56
N PRO A 72 7.00 15.32 9.77
CA PRO A 72 6.78 16.66 10.28
C PRO A 72 8.12 17.40 10.46
N THR A 73 8.13 18.69 10.17
CA THR A 73 9.32 19.54 10.34
C THR A 73 9.39 20.16 11.74
N ARG A 74 8.26 20.21 12.44
CA ARG A 74 8.12 20.74 13.81
C ARG A 74 7.24 19.81 14.65
N PRO A 75 7.46 19.71 15.97
CA PRO A 75 6.62 18.91 16.86
C PRO A 75 5.13 19.29 16.77
N SER A 76 4.80 20.58 16.60
CA SER A 76 3.40 21.05 16.46
C SER A 76 2.66 20.47 15.24
N GLU A 77 3.36 19.93 14.27
CA GLU A 77 2.77 19.32 13.06
C GLU A 77 2.57 17.80 13.20
N ALA A 78 2.97 17.21 14.34
CA ALA A 78 3.02 15.74 14.50
C ALA A 78 1.65 15.07 14.40
N LEU A 79 0.59 15.67 14.97
CA LEU A 79 -0.78 15.14 14.87
C LEU A 79 -1.33 15.20 13.43
N ASP A 80 -1.08 16.30 12.72
CA ASP A 80 -1.48 16.43 11.32
C ASP A 80 -0.75 15.41 10.44
N ALA A 81 0.54 15.21 10.69
CA ALA A 81 1.32 14.18 9.99
C ALA A 81 0.81 12.77 10.30
N LEU A 82 0.46 12.46 11.55
CA LEU A 82 -0.14 11.18 11.91
C LEU A 82 -1.48 10.98 11.18
N ALA A 83 -2.38 11.97 11.19
CA ALA A 83 -3.66 11.90 10.51
C ALA A 83 -3.46 11.66 9.01
N GLN A 84 -2.56 12.41 8.38
CA GLN A 84 -2.22 12.22 6.96
C GLN A 84 -1.65 10.81 6.68
N TYR A 85 -0.82 10.26 7.57
CA TYR A 85 -0.28 8.91 7.40
C TYR A 85 -1.39 7.86 7.47
N LEU A 86 -2.34 8.01 8.39
CA LEU A 86 -3.49 7.11 8.52
C LEU A 86 -4.38 7.14 7.28
N ASP A 87 -4.63 8.33 6.71
CA ASP A 87 -5.38 8.49 5.46
C ASP A 87 -4.67 7.83 4.28
N VAL A 88 -3.34 7.99 4.18
CA VAL A 88 -2.54 7.32 3.13
C VAL A 88 -2.57 5.81 3.30
N VAL A 89 -2.44 5.31 4.53
CA VAL A 89 -2.51 3.87 4.82
C VAL A 89 -3.87 3.31 4.39
N PHE A 90 -4.97 4.00 4.73
CA PHE A 90 -6.32 3.60 4.29
C PHE A 90 -6.43 3.56 2.77
N GLU A 91 -6.02 4.63 2.08
CA GLU A 91 -6.08 4.71 0.61
C GLU A 91 -5.29 3.57 -0.04
N LEU A 92 -4.09 3.28 0.47
CA LEU A 92 -3.24 2.22 -0.06
C LEU A 92 -3.84 0.83 0.19
N MET A 93 -4.30 0.56 1.41
CA MET A 93 -4.94 -0.71 1.74
C MET A 93 -6.20 -0.94 0.90
N TRP A 94 -6.98 0.11 0.63
CA TRP A 94 -8.17 0.02 -0.20
C TRP A 94 -7.83 -0.14 -1.68
N ARG A 95 -7.00 0.75 -2.22
CA ARG A 95 -6.71 0.80 -3.66
C ARG A 95 -5.89 -0.40 -4.15
N PHE A 96 -4.97 -0.91 -3.32
CA PHE A 96 -4.04 -1.97 -3.68
C PHE A 96 -4.21 -3.24 -2.83
N HIS A 97 -5.44 -3.56 -2.39
CA HIS A 97 -5.66 -4.68 -1.47
C HIS A 97 -5.24 -6.03 -2.06
N PHE A 98 -5.25 -6.22 -3.38
CA PHE A 98 -4.70 -7.42 -4.01
C PHE A 98 -3.22 -7.64 -3.66
N PHE A 99 -2.46 -6.54 -3.60
CA PHE A 99 -1.03 -6.57 -3.31
C PHE A 99 -0.79 -6.97 -1.86
N TYR A 100 -1.52 -6.35 -0.92
CA TYR A 100 -1.46 -6.71 0.51
C TYR A 100 -1.95 -8.12 0.79
N ALA A 101 -2.99 -8.59 0.07
CA ALA A 101 -3.55 -9.92 0.26
C ALA A 101 -2.55 -11.05 -0.08
N ASN A 102 -1.67 -10.82 -1.06
CA ASN A 102 -0.78 -11.84 -1.61
C ASN A 102 0.70 -11.41 -1.63
N LEU A 103 1.07 -10.46 -0.79
CA LEU A 103 2.39 -9.83 -0.80
C LEU A 103 3.56 -10.82 -0.79
N PRO A 104 3.65 -11.80 0.13
CA PRO A 104 4.77 -12.74 0.14
C PRO A 104 4.89 -13.54 -1.16
N ASP A 105 3.76 -13.96 -1.72
CA ASP A 105 3.71 -14.71 -2.98
C ASP A 105 4.16 -13.87 -4.18
N ILE A 106 3.67 -12.63 -4.29
CA ILE A 106 4.04 -11.71 -5.36
C ILE A 106 5.55 -11.42 -5.32
N LEU A 107 6.10 -11.13 -4.14
CA LEU A 107 7.51 -10.83 -3.96
C LEU A 107 8.42 -12.04 -4.22
N SER A 108 7.98 -13.25 -3.83
CA SER A 108 8.78 -14.49 -4.05
C SER A 108 8.96 -14.83 -5.53
N ARG A 109 8.02 -14.41 -6.38
CA ARG A 109 8.06 -14.66 -7.83
C ARG A 109 8.84 -13.61 -8.63
N ASP A 110 9.14 -12.47 -8.04
CA ASP A 110 9.82 -11.36 -8.72
C ASP A 110 10.92 -10.75 -7.84
N PRO A 111 12.18 -11.23 -7.95
CA PRO A 111 13.30 -10.73 -7.15
C PRO A 111 13.60 -9.23 -7.34
N MET A 112 13.33 -8.68 -8.53
CA MET A 112 13.51 -7.23 -8.79
C MET A 112 12.47 -6.42 -8.01
N LEU A 113 11.21 -6.84 -8.06
CA LEU A 113 10.14 -6.22 -7.29
C LEU A 113 10.40 -6.35 -5.78
N GLN A 114 10.92 -7.50 -5.32
CA GLN A 114 11.30 -7.69 -3.91
C GLN A 114 12.37 -6.69 -3.47
N GLN A 115 13.39 -6.47 -4.27
CA GLN A 115 14.46 -5.50 -3.97
C GLN A 115 13.91 -4.07 -3.90
N ASP A 116 13.10 -3.66 -4.90
CA ASP A 116 12.46 -2.34 -4.91
C ASP A 116 11.54 -2.17 -3.69
N TYR A 117 10.76 -3.20 -3.34
CA TYR A 117 9.89 -3.21 -2.18
C TYR A 117 10.67 -2.99 -0.88
N LEU A 118 11.76 -3.73 -0.66
CA LEU A 118 12.58 -3.61 0.55
C LEU A 118 13.18 -2.20 0.69
N GLN A 119 13.63 -1.60 -0.41
CA GLN A 119 14.15 -0.25 -0.41
C GLN A 119 13.08 0.78 -0.03
N VAL A 120 11.88 0.69 -0.62
CA VAL A 120 10.75 1.57 -0.29
C VAL A 120 10.35 1.41 1.18
N GLN A 121 10.26 0.17 1.66
CA GLN A 121 9.86 -0.12 3.04
C GLN A 121 10.85 0.38 4.09
N LYS A 122 12.14 0.43 3.76
CA LYS A 122 13.17 1.04 4.62
C LYS A 122 12.92 2.54 4.77
N GLY A 123 12.61 3.24 3.68
CA GLY A 123 12.28 4.67 3.70
C GLY A 123 10.99 4.95 4.49
N VAL A 124 9.94 4.14 4.30
CA VAL A 124 8.69 4.26 5.05
C VAL A 124 8.91 4.10 6.55
N LEU A 125 9.69 3.09 6.97
CA LEU A 125 10.00 2.87 8.38
C LEU A 125 10.68 4.09 9.02
N ALA A 126 11.65 4.70 8.34
CA ALA A 126 12.32 5.90 8.82
C ALA A 126 11.35 7.07 8.99
N LYS A 127 10.41 7.25 8.06
CA LYS A 127 9.37 8.29 8.13
C LYS A 127 8.41 8.05 9.30
N VAL A 128 7.99 6.81 9.55
CA VAL A 128 7.14 6.45 10.72
C VAL A 128 7.87 6.74 12.03
N ILE A 129 9.15 6.37 12.15
CA ILE A 129 9.97 6.70 13.33
C ILE A 129 10.02 8.21 13.56
N SER A 130 10.21 9.01 12.49
CA SER A 130 10.23 10.48 12.61
C SER A 130 8.90 11.05 13.13
N VAL A 131 7.76 10.50 12.70
CA VAL A 131 6.44 10.92 13.24
C VAL A 131 6.30 10.57 14.72
N LEU A 132 6.71 9.36 15.13
CA LEU A 132 6.67 8.95 16.53
C LEU A 132 7.55 9.83 17.43
N GLN A 133 8.76 10.17 16.95
CA GLN A 133 9.66 11.10 17.65
C GLN A 133 9.03 12.50 17.79
N ALA A 134 8.36 12.99 16.74
CA ALA A 134 7.69 14.28 16.78
C ALA A 134 6.48 14.29 17.72
N LEU A 135 5.68 13.20 17.74
CA LEU A 135 4.56 13.02 18.68
C LEU A 135 5.05 13.04 20.14
N LYS A 136 6.15 12.35 20.42
CA LYS A 136 6.80 12.38 21.74
C LYS A 136 7.29 13.80 22.09
N ALA A 137 7.97 14.47 21.17
CA ALA A 137 8.49 15.83 21.39
C ALA A 137 7.38 16.88 21.55
N ALA A 138 6.15 16.58 21.11
CA ALA A 138 4.95 17.39 21.30
C ALA A 138 4.12 16.99 22.54
N ASP A 139 4.64 16.09 23.40
CA ASP A 139 3.95 15.54 24.57
C ASP A 139 2.57 14.92 24.25
N VAL A 140 2.41 14.36 23.04
CA VAL A 140 1.18 13.68 22.59
C VAL A 140 1.19 12.22 23.01
N ILE A 141 2.37 11.60 23.05
CA ILE A 141 2.57 10.21 23.50
C ILE A 141 3.73 10.13 24.48
N GLU A 142 3.59 9.22 25.46
CA GLU A 142 4.66 8.88 26.42
C GLU A 142 5.30 7.55 26.01
N ILE A 143 6.39 7.62 25.25
CA ILE A 143 7.13 6.44 24.80
C ILE A 143 8.63 6.60 25.02
N GLU A 144 9.31 5.55 25.51
CA GLU A 144 10.76 5.57 25.64
C GLU A 144 11.45 5.58 24.26
N ASN A 145 12.56 6.32 24.13
CA ASN A 145 13.27 6.39 22.86
C ASN A 145 13.70 5.01 22.34
N ALA A 146 14.03 4.10 23.24
CA ALA A 146 14.41 2.72 22.90
C ALA A 146 13.27 1.91 22.30
N ASP A 147 12.01 2.25 22.62
CA ASP A 147 10.82 1.53 22.17
C ASP A 147 10.27 2.03 20.83
N ILE A 148 10.60 3.26 20.43
CA ILE A 148 10.13 3.86 19.18
C ILE A 148 10.37 2.96 17.96
N PRO A 149 11.56 2.35 17.74
CA PRO A 149 11.78 1.47 16.59
C PRO A 149 10.89 0.22 16.62
N ASN A 150 10.70 -0.40 17.78
CA ASN A 150 9.85 -1.58 17.95
C ASN A 150 8.38 -1.24 17.72
N PHE A 151 7.91 -0.10 18.23
CA PHE A 151 6.56 0.39 17.98
C PHE A 151 6.33 0.65 16.48
N ALA A 152 7.27 1.33 15.80
CA ALA A 152 7.21 1.56 14.36
C ALA A 152 7.14 0.26 13.56
N HIS A 153 7.89 -0.77 13.95
CA HIS A 153 7.82 -2.09 13.33
C HIS A 153 6.46 -2.76 13.56
N THR A 154 5.87 -2.62 14.75
CA THR A 154 4.55 -3.16 15.07
C THR A 154 3.46 -2.49 14.23
N VAL A 155 3.47 -1.16 14.12
CA VAL A 155 2.57 -0.42 13.22
C VAL A 155 2.70 -0.94 11.80
N LYS A 156 3.92 -1.06 11.32
CA LYS A 156 4.21 -1.54 9.97
C LYS A 156 3.74 -2.99 9.74
N LEU A 157 3.89 -3.86 10.74
CA LEU A 157 3.39 -5.24 10.69
C LEU A 157 1.88 -5.27 10.51
N VAL A 158 1.14 -4.47 11.29
CA VAL A 158 -0.32 -4.37 11.16
C VAL A 158 -0.70 -3.87 9.77
N VAL A 159 -0.11 -2.78 9.28
CA VAL A 159 -0.39 -2.23 7.95
C VAL A 159 -0.14 -3.28 6.85
N THR A 160 0.99 -3.98 6.93
CA THR A 160 1.42 -4.90 5.88
C THR A 160 0.54 -6.14 5.80
N PHE A 161 0.08 -6.67 6.95
CA PHE A 161 -0.59 -7.97 7.00
C PHE A 161 -2.07 -7.92 7.35
N TRP A 162 -2.65 -6.75 7.59
CA TRP A 162 -4.07 -6.63 7.92
C TRP A 162 -4.99 -7.27 6.87
N VAL A 163 -4.77 -6.95 5.59
CA VAL A 163 -5.59 -7.49 4.50
C VAL A 163 -5.38 -9.00 4.33
N SER A 164 -4.13 -9.48 4.46
CA SER A 164 -3.86 -10.93 4.49
C SER A 164 -4.57 -11.62 5.64
N TYR A 165 -4.58 -11.03 6.84
CA TYR A 165 -5.32 -11.54 7.99
C TYR A 165 -6.82 -11.65 7.68
N LEU A 166 -7.45 -10.62 7.11
CA LEU A 166 -8.86 -10.67 6.70
C LEU A 166 -9.15 -11.85 5.75
N LYS A 167 -8.24 -12.10 4.80
CA LYS A 167 -8.35 -13.23 3.88
C LYS A 167 -8.22 -14.59 4.56
N THR A 168 -7.51 -14.70 5.68
CA THR A 168 -7.51 -15.95 6.47
C THR A 168 -8.84 -16.20 7.16
N GLN A 169 -9.59 -15.16 7.53
CA GLN A 169 -10.89 -15.29 8.17
C GLN A 169 -12.01 -15.59 7.17
N ALA A 170 -11.93 -15.04 5.95
CA ALA A 170 -12.91 -15.20 4.88
C ALA A 170 -12.23 -15.22 3.49
N PRO A 171 -11.64 -16.35 3.06
CA PRO A 171 -10.78 -16.42 1.88
C PRO A 171 -11.43 -15.94 0.58
N HIS A 172 -12.75 -16.17 0.43
CA HIS A 172 -13.49 -15.83 -0.78
C HIS A 172 -14.28 -14.51 -0.70
N ALA A 173 -14.34 -13.89 0.49
CA ALA A 173 -15.03 -12.62 0.65
C ALA A 173 -14.28 -11.49 -0.06
N ALA A 174 -15.02 -10.58 -0.70
CA ALA A 174 -14.45 -9.32 -1.15
C ALA A 174 -14.02 -8.48 0.06
N ILE A 175 -12.92 -7.75 -0.07
CA ILE A 175 -12.53 -6.76 0.92
C ILE A 175 -13.34 -5.49 0.66
N ASP A 176 -14.01 -4.96 1.68
CA ASP A 176 -14.73 -3.69 1.61
C ASP A 176 -13.97 -2.54 2.30
N GLN A 177 -14.48 -1.32 2.11
CA GLN A 177 -13.87 -0.12 2.69
C GLN A 177 -13.89 -0.14 4.23
N ALA A 178 -14.97 -0.65 4.82
CA ALA A 178 -15.10 -0.72 6.27
C ALA A 178 -14.04 -1.65 6.87
N GLN A 179 -13.78 -2.79 6.23
CA GLN A 179 -12.73 -3.72 6.63
C GLN A 179 -11.32 -3.13 6.49
N ALA A 180 -11.05 -2.39 5.41
CA ALA A 180 -9.78 -1.67 5.25
C ALA A 180 -9.62 -0.61 6.34
N TYR A 181 -10.68 0.15 6.65
CA TYR A 181 -10.68 1.16 7.70
C TYR A 181 -10.47 0.57 9.11
N GLN A 182 -10.98 -0.63 9.38
CA GLN A 182 -10.71 -1.34 10.63
C GLN A 182 -9.21 -1.54 10.88
N GLY A 183 -8.40 -1.71 9.83
CA GLY A 183 -6.95 -1.77 9.94
C GLY A 183 -6.35 -0.48 10.50
N VAL A 184 -6.84 0.67 10.05
CA VAL A 184 -6.42 1.99 10.56
C VAL A 184 -6.80 2.12 12.05
N LEU A 185 -8.01 1.70 12.43
CA LEU A 185 -8.43 1.71 13.83
C LEU A 185 -7.55 0.80 14.72
N LYS A 186 -7.08 -0.34 14.19
CA LYS A 186 -6.13 -1.20 14.91
C LYS A 186 -4.80 -0.50 15.17
N ILE A 187 -4.32 0.30 14.22
CA ILE A 187 -3.10 1.10 14.41
C ILE A 187 -3.32 2.12 15.53
N LEU A 188 -4.45 2.85 15.52
CA LEU A 188 -4.77 3.80 16.58
C LEU A 188 -4.85 3.16 17.97
N LEU A 189 -5.36 1.93 18.05
CA LEU A 189 -5.41 1.19 19.32
C LEU A 189 -4.03 0.87 19.89
N LEU A 190 -2.98 0.79 19.05
CA LEU A 190 -1.60 0.58 19.52
C LEU A 190 -1.09 1.79 20.32
N PHE A 191 -1.61 2.99 20.08
CA PHE A 191 -1.22 4.20 20.82
C PHE A 191 -1.87 4.31 22.20
N LYS A 192 -2.90 3.49 22.50
CA LYS A 192 -3.65 3.60 23.77
C LYS A 192 -2.80 3.47 25.04
N PRO A 193 -1.74 2.64 25.11
CA PRO A 193 -0.88 2.55 26.28
C PRO A 193 0.07 3.74 26.48
N TYR A 194 0.26 4.56 25.45
CA TYR A 194 1.19 5.67 25.38
C TYR A 194 0.44 7.01 25.33
#